data_7eaf6d6d7e746caa0d4508fe30cd7938
#
_entry.id   7eaf6d6d7e746caa0d4508fe30cd7938
#
_cell.length_a   1.000
_cell.length_b   1.000
_cell.length_c   1.000
_cell.angle_alpha   90.00
_cell.angle_beta   90.00
_cell.angle_gamma   90.00
#
_symmetry.space_group_name_H-M   'P 1'
#
loop_
_entity.id
_entity.type
_entity.pdbx_description
1 polymer ?
#
loop_
_entity_poly.entity_id
_entity_poly.type
_entity_poly.pdbx_seq_one_letter_code
_entity_poly.pdbx_strand_id
1 'polypeptide(L)'
;MTLTLALLLALADPAPAAPPQADAPSAVSLSEAGRAIAAGRLDQAKQMLGVAVAAGAKGEPVDRLLADLALARGEYEAALGLYRALLANHPNESLLLERAGIAALHLGRASEATALLDRATQAPGATWRAWNARGAAADDQSRWEEADAAYLRAAQLDPNSAAVANNQGWSMMLRGRWADALASFERANSINSRLPRLANNLELARAAVAAELPARTAGEGDEAYAIRLNDAGVVAAASGDRKRAEAAFAQAIELRSRWYDRAAANLAALGRAQ
;
A
#
# COMPACT_ATOMS: atom_id res chain seq x y z
N MET A 1 53.62 -79.50 -14.19
CA MET A 1 54.15 -78.10 -14.33
C MET A 1 52.96 -77.19 -14.50
N THR A 2 52.55 -76.56 -13.44
CA THR A 2 51.42 -75.64 -13.43
C THR A 2 51.94 -74.25 -13.13
N LEU A 3 51.89 -73.33 -14.11
CA LEU A 3 52.25 -71.94 -13.96
C LEU A 3 51.07 -71.23 -13.31
N THR A 4 51.32 -70.68 -12.11
CA THR A 4 50.42 -69.79 -11.41
C THR A 4 50.67 -68.35 -11.88
N LEU A 5 49.65 -67.78 -12.51
CA LEU A 5 49.72 -66.39 -12.94
C LEU A 5 49.23 -65.51 -11.79
N ALA A 6 50.11 -64.72 -11.21
CA ALA A 6 49.76 -63.75 -10.16
C ALA A 6 49.22 -62.49 -10.81
N LEU A 7 47.94 -62.18 -10.55
CA LEU A 7 47.28 -60.99 -10.98
C LEU A 7 47.58 -59.87 -9.93
N LEU A 8 48.38 -58.88 -10.30
CA LEU A 8 48.54 -57.65 -9.52
C LEU A 8 47.30 -56.78 -9.73
N LEU A 9 46.42 -56.68 -8.72
CA LEU A 9 45.41 -55.62 -8.63
C LEU A 9 46.11 -54.34 -8.21
N ALA A 10 46.21 -53.38 -9.13
CA ALA A 10 46.54 -51.99 -8.80
C ALA A 10 45.34 -51.40 -8.05
N LEU A 11 45.56 -51.07 -6.79
CA LEU A 11 44.64 -50.22 -6.01
C LEU A 11 44.70 -48.81 -6.59
N ALA A 12 43.67 -48.43 -7.29
CA ALA A 12 43.47 -47.05 -7.69
C ALA A 12 43.18 -46.22 -6.44
N ASP A 13 43.96 -45.19 -6.16
CA ASP A 13 43.69 -44.23 -5.13
C ASP A 13 42.30 -43.63 -5.33
N PRO A 14 41.48 -43.51 -4.27
CA PRO A 14 40.20 -42.84 -4.40
C PRO A 14 40.44 -41.38 -4.80
N ALA A 15 39.78 -40.96 -5.86
CA ALA A 15 39.78 -39.57 -6.30
C ALA A 15 39.44 -38.65 -5.11
N PRO A 16 40.10 -37.48 -4.95
CA PRO A 16 39.80 -36.56 -3.88
C PRO A 16 38.30 -36.23 -3.93
N ALA A 17 37.63 -36.38 -2.77
CA ALA A 17 36.24 -36.04 -2.65
C ALA A 17 36.05 -34.58 -3.10
N ALA A 18 35.09 -34.38 -4.02
CA ALA A 18 34.74 -33.02 -4.42
C ALA A 18 34.44 -32.19 -3.16
N PRO A 19 34.93 -30.94 -3.06
CA PRO A 19 34.64 -30.11 -1.91
C PRO A 19 33.13 -30.04 -1.75
N PRO A 20 32.59 -30.05 -0.53
CA PRO A 20 31.17 -29.93 -0.29
C PRO A 20 30.70 -28.71 -1.07
N GLN A 21 29.76 -28.90 -1.98
CA GLN A 21 29.09 -27.79 -2.63
C GLN A 21 28.51 -26.96 -1.46
N ALA A 22 29.09 -25.79 -1.25
CA ALA A 22 28.55 -24.83 -0.29
C ALA A 22 27.08 -24.68 -0.64
N ASP A 23 26.21 -25.14 0.27
CA ASP A 23 24.77 -24.99 0.14
C ASP A 23 24.50 -23.55 -0.27
N ALA A 24 23.77 -23.38 -1.37
CA ALA A 24 23.66 -22.13 -2.07
C ALA A 24 23.36 -20.98 -1.09
N PRO A 25 24.31 -20.05 -0.83
CA PRO A 25 24.11 -18.94 0.10
C PRO A 25 22.93 -18.06 -0.30
N SER A 26 22.43 -18.26 -1.53
CA SER A 26 21.39 -17.48 -2.16
C SER A 26 19.98 -17.74 -1.61
N ALA A 27 19.58 -18.97 -1.29
CA ALA A 27 18.20 -19.26 -0.90
C ALA A 27 17.88 -18.79 0.54
N VAL A 28 18.82 -19.00 1.49
CA VAL A 28 18.66 -18.53 2.87
C VAL A 28 18.66 -17.01 2.92
N SER A 29 19.57 -16.35 2.18
CA SER A 29 19.65 -14.89 2.13
C SER A 29 18.43 -14.25 1.47
N LEU A 30 17.82 -14.86 0.45
CA LEU A 30 16.58 -14.37 -0.16
C LEU A 30 15.39 -14.49 0.79
N SER A 31 15.27 -15.61 1.50
CA SER A 31 14.22 -15.76 2.52
C SER A 31 14.36 -14.75 3.65
N GLU A 32 15.60 -14.47 4.10
CA GLU A 32 15.87 -13.44 5.11
C GLU A 32 15.57 -12.03 4.60
N ALA A 33 15.92 -11.72 3.37
CA ALA A 33 15.57 -10.46 2.73
C ALA A 33 14.04 -10.27 2.67
N GLY A 34 13.28 -11.30 2.32
CA GLY A 34 11.82 -11.27 2.33
C GLY A 34 11.26 -11.00 3.73
N ARG A 35 11.81 -11.64 4.77
CA ARG A 35 11.42 -11.36 6.16
C ARG A 35 11.79 -9.94 6.60
N ALA A 36 12.91 -9.40 6.15
CA ALA A 36 13.31 -8.03 6.43
C ALA A 36 12.35 -7.02 5.77
N ILE A 37 11.93 -7.25 4.51
CA ILE A 37 10.89 -6.44 3.83
C ILE A 37 9.60 -6.46 4.64
N ALA A 38 9.11 -7.65 4.99
CA ALA A 38 7.87 -7.81 5.76
C ALA A 38 7.91 -7.14 7.14
N ALA A 39 9.10 -7.05 7.74
CA ALA A 39 9.33 -6.37 9.01
C ALA A 39 9.62 -4.87 8.88
N GLY A 40 9.57 -4.29 7.67
CA GLY A 40 9.86 -2.88 7.41
C GLY A 40 11.36 -2.50 7.52
N ARG A 41 12.26 -3.47 7.62
CA ARG A 41 13.72 -3.26 7.72
C ARG A 41 14.32 -3.13 6.32
N LEU A 42 13.90 -2.09 5.60
CA LEU A 42 14.09 -1.97 4.15
C LEU A 42 15.56 -1.80 3.73
N ASP A 43 16.37 -1.09 4.51
CA ASP A 43 17.80 -0.92 4.20
C ASP A 43 18.56 -2.23 4.42
N GLN A 44 18.22 -2.99 5.46
CA GLN A 44 18.77 -4.32 5.68
C GLN A 44 18.38 -5.26 4.52
N ALA A 45 17.13 -5.25 4.10
CA ALA A 45 16.65 -6.04 2.96
C ALA A 45 17.39 -5.69 1.67
N LYS A 46 17.62 -4.40 1.41
CA LYS A 46 18.39 -3.92 0.25
C LYS A 46 19.81 -4.46 0.26
N GLN A 47 20.49 -4.40 1.41
CA GLN A 47 21.85 -4.94 1.55
C GLN A 47 21.88 -6.45 1.32
N MET A 48 20.95 -7.20 1.92
CA MET A 48 20.84 -8.65 1.75
C MET A 48 20.61 -9.03 0.28
N LEU A 49 19.71 -8.35 -0.41
CA LEU A 49 19.46 -8.58 -1.84
C LEU A 49 20.67 -8.23 -2.68
N GLY A 50 21.38 -7.14 -2.37
CA GLY A 50 22.60 -6.75 -3.06
C GLY A 50 23.69 -7.83 -2.93
N VAL A 51 23.89 -8.37 -1.72
CA VAL A 51 24.83 -9.47 -1.48
C VAL A 51 24.42 -10.74 -2.24
N ALA A 52 23.13 -11.10 -2.20
CA ALA A 52 22.62 -12.28 -2.91
C ALA A 52 22.84 -12.16 -4.43
N VAL A 53 22.52 -11.01 -5.01
CA VAL A 53 22.74 -10.73 -6.44
C VAL A 53 24.22 -10.75 -6.80
N ALA A 54 25.08 -10.15 -5.99
CA ALA A 54 26.54 -10.20 -6.19
C ALA A 54 27.11 -11.63 -6.11
N ALA A 55 26.49 -12.49 -5.29
CA ALA A 55 26.79 -13.93 -5.21
C ALA A 55 26.17 -14.76 -6.35
N GLY A 56 25.51 -14.12 -7.31
CA GLY A 56 24.94 -14.80 -8.50
C GLY A 56 23.46 -15.17 -8.39
N ALA A 57 22.74 -14.74 -7.34
CA ALA A 57 21.28 -14.93 -7.27
C ALA A 57 20.60 -14.16 -8.39
N LYS A 58 19.67 -14.78 -9.10
CA LYS A 58 18.96 -14.21 -10.25
C LYS A 58 17.62 -14.91 -10.49
N GLY A 59 16.84 -14.30 -11.38
CA GLY A 59 15.56 -14.85 -11.83
C GLY A 59 14.41 -14.44 -10.91
N GLU A 60 13.26 -15.04 -11.15
CA GLU A 60 11.99 -14.64 -10.59
C GLU A 60 11.96 -14.45 -9.06
N PRO A 61 12.59 -15.30 -8.22
CA PRO A 61 12.60 -15.07 -6.77
C PRO A 61 13.28 -13.75 -6.37
N VAL A 62 14.33 -13.36 -7.09
CA VAL A 62 15.01 -12.07 -6.88
C VAL A 62 14.14 -10.92 -7.38
N ASP A 63 13.57 -11.06 -8.57
CA ASP A 63 12.72 -10.03 -9.19
C ASP A 63 11.49 -9.71 -8.34
N ARG A 64 10.87 -10.73 -7.74
CA ARG A 64 9.76 -10.57 -6.78
C ARG A 64 10.18 -9.78 -5.55
N LEU A 65 11.31 -10.09 -4.95
CA LEU A 65 11.80 -9.39 -3.77
C LEU A 65 12.24 -7.96 -4.09
N LEU A 66 12.81 -7.71 -5.25
CA LEU A 66 13.12 -6.35 -5.72
C LEU A 66 11.86 -5.52 -5.92
N ALA A 67 10.81 -6.12 -6.51
CA ALA A 67 9.53 -5.45 -6.68
C ALA A 67 8.88 -5.13 -5.33
N ASP A 68 8.90 -6.08 -4.39
CA ASP A 68 8.38 -5.91 -3.04
C ASP A 68 9.15 -4.84 -2.24
N LEU A 69 10.46 -4.84 -2.37
CA LEU A 69 11.30 -3.83 -1.74
C LEU A 69 11.02 -2.43 -2.31
N ALA A 70 10.92 -2.31 -3.63
CA ALA A 70 10.60 -1.05 -4.28
C ALA A 70 9.22 -0.52 -3.84
N LEU A 71 8.20 -1.40 -3.78
CA LEU A 71 6.88 -1.04 -3.28
C LEU A 71 6.93 -0.55 -1.83
N ALA A 72 7.62 -1.30 -0.96
CA ALA A 72 7.73 -0.96 0.46
C ALA A 72 8.51 0.34 0.71
N ARG A 73 9.45 0.70 -0.19
CA ARG A 73 10.21 1.96 -0.14
C ARG A 73 9.45 3.15 -0.74
N GLY A 74 8.26 2.93 -1.31
CA GLY A 74 7.52 3.96 -2.02
C GLY A 74 8.08 4.30 -3.41
N GLU A 75 8.95 3.47 -3.96
CA GLU A 75 9.51 3.60 -5.30
C GLU A 75 8.50 3.03 -6.34
N TYR A 76 7.30 3.61 -6.36
CA TYR A 76 6.12 3.02 -7.03
C TYR A 76 6.29 2.82 -8.52
N GLU A 77 7.01 3.71 -9.23
CA GLU A 77 7.26 3.56 -10.66
C GLU A 77 8.13 2.32 -10.93
N ALA A 78 9.20 2.14 -10.16
CA ALA A 78 10.07 0.97 -10.26
C ALA A 78 9.32 -0.31 -9.89
N ALA A 79 8.54 -0.28 -8.80
CA ALA A 79 7.73 -1.41 -8.36
C ALA A 79 6.74 -1.84 -9.44
N LEU A 80 5.99 -0.90 -10.02
CA LEU A 80 5.01 -1.17 -11.08
C LEU A 80 5.67 -1.78 -12.32
N GLY A 81 6.84 -1.27 -12.72
CA GLY A 81 7.62 -1.82 -13.84
C GLY A 81 8.02 -3.28 -13.59
N LEU A 82 8.54 -3.59 -12.40
CA LEU A 82 8.93 -4.94 -12.01
C LEU A 82 7.73 -5.90 -11.92
N TYR A 83 6.62 -5.47 -11.31
CA TYR A 83 5.40 -6.30 -11.28
C TYR A 83 4.81 -6.56 -12.66
N ARG A 84 4.84 -5.58 -13.59
CA ARG A 84 4.41 -5.80 -14.97
C ARG A 84 5.27 -6.85 -15.69
N ALA A 85 6.58 -6.84 -15.46
CA ALA A 85 7.48 -7.86 -16.01
C ALA A 85 7.15 -9.25 -15.46
N LEU A 86 6.88 -9.37 -14.17
CA LEU A 86 6.45 -10.63 -13.54
C LEU A 86 5.07 -11.08 -14.04
N LEU A 87 4.13 -10.16 -14.22
CA LEU A 87 2.79 -10.44 -14.74
C LEU A 87 2.79 -10.91 -16.22
N ALA A 88 3.86 -10.64 -16.98
CA ALA A 88 4.01 -11.19 -18.32
C ALA A 88 4.09 -12.73 -18.31
N ASN A 89 4.70 -13.31 -17.26
CA ASN A 89 4.80 -14.76 -17.09
C ASN A 89 3.67 -15.33 -16.20
N HIS A 90 3.11 -14.54 -15.32
CA HIS A 90 2.08 -14.92 -14.34
C HIS A 90 0.85 -14.00 -14.42
N PRO A 91 0.15 -13.95 -15.57
CA PRO A 91 -0.84 -12.91 -15.84
C PRO A 91 -2.01 -12.86 -14.86
N ASN A 92 -2.33 -13.97 -14.20
CA ASN A 92 -3.49 -14.09 -13.32
C ASN A 92 -3.11 -14.34 -11.85
N GLU A 93 -1.86 -14.08 -11.46
CA GLU A 93 -1.45 -14.21 -10.07
C GLU A 93 -2.01 -13.03 -9.24
N SER A 94 -2.95 -13.34 -8.35
CA SER A 94 -3.67 -12.35 -7.54
C SER A 94 -2.73 -11.41 -6.78
N LEU A 95 -1.67 -11.95 -6.18
CA LEU A 95 -0.73 -11.15 -5.38
C LEU A 95 0.09 -10.16 -6.22
N LEU A 96 0.51 -10.55 -7.42
CA LEU A 96 1.22 -9.64 -8.33
C LEU A 96 0.29 -8.54 -8.86
N LEU A 97 -0.95 -8.91 -9.22
CA LEU A 97 -1.98 -7.97 -9.63
C LEU A 97 -2.33 -6.97 -8.52
N GLU A 98 -2.49 -7.45 -7.28
CA GLU A 98 -2.72 -6.62 -6.09
C GLU A 98 -1.61 -5.59 -5.92
N ARG A 99 -0.36 -6.02 -5.89
CA ARG A 99 0.79 -5.15 -5.64
C ARG A 99 1.03 -4.16 -6.77
N ALA A 100 0.88 -4.60 -8.03
CA ALA A 100 0.90 -3.72 -9.19
C ALA A 100 -0.22 -2.67 -9.12
N GLY A 101 -1.43 -3.08 -8.75
CA GLY A 101 -2.57 -2.19 -8.57
C GLY A 101 -2.35 -1.16 -7.47
N ILE A 102 -1.78 -1.56 -6.34
CA ILE A 102 -1.40 -0.65 -5.25
C ILE A 102 -0.35 0.36 -5.72
N ALA A 103 0.68 -0.08 -6.44
CA ALA A 103 1.69 0.83 -6.99
C ALA A 103 1.08 1.84 -7.96
N ALA A 104 0.20 1.39 -8.87
CA ALA A 104 -0.52 2.26 -9.81
C ALA A 104 -1.42 3.28 -9.09
N LEU A 105 -2.08 2.87 -7.99
CA LEU A 105 -2.89 3.74 -7.15
C LEU A 105 -2.05 4.89 -6.57
N HIS A 106 -0.90 4.56 -5.97
CA HIS A 106 0.01 5.58 -5.43
C HIS A 106 0.59 6.53 -6.48
N LEU A 107 0.64 6.10 -7.73
CA LEU A 107 1.04 6.95 -8.88
C LEU A 107 -0.11 7.81 -9.43
N GLY A 108 -1.32 7.71 -8.87
CA GLY A 108 -2.50 8.39 -9.39
C GLY A 108 -2.99 7.85 -10.73
N ARG A 109 -2.59 6.64 -11.12
CA ARG A 109 -2.99 5.98 -12.38
C ARG A 109 -4.31 5.22 -12.18
N ALA A 110 -5.37 5.97 -11.90
CA ALA A 110 -6.65 5.43 -11.46
C ALA A 110 -7.23 4.32 -12.36
N SER A 111 -7.23 4.52 -13.69
CA SER A 111 -7.77 3.52 -14.62
C SER A 111 -6.94 2.22 -14.63
N GLU A 112 -5.61 2.34 -14.56
CA GLU A 112 -4.71 1.19 -14.50
C GLU A 112 -4.84 0.45 -13.16
N ALA A 113 -4.87 1.17 -12.06
CA ALA A 113 -5.08 0.61 -10.73
C ALA A 113 -6.37 -0.19 -10.68
N THR A 114 -7.47 0.38 -11.17
CA THR A 114 -8.76 -0.31 -11.24
C THR A 114 -8.68 -1.59 -12.06
N ALA A 115 -8.12 -1.55 -13.27
CA ALA A 115 -8.02 -2.73 -14.12
C ALA A 115 -7.20 -3.86 -13.47
N LEU A 116 -6.10 -3.53 -12.79
CA LEU A 116 -5.26 -4.49 -12.08
C LEU A 116 -5.98 -5.06 -10.85
N LEU A 117 -6.64 -4.20 -10.05
CA LEU A 117 -7.31 -4.61 -8.83
C LEU A 117 -8.61 -5.38 -9.08
N ASP A 118 -9.34 -5.08 -10.15
CA ASP A 118 -10.48 -5.88 -10.58
C ASP A 118 -10.04 -7.31 -10.92
N ARG A 119 -8.93 -7.46 -11.64
CA ARG A 119 -8.37 -8.78 -11.92
C ARG A 119 -7.86 -9.46 -10.65
N ALA A 120 -7.20 -8.73 -9.75
CA ALA A 120 -6.71 -9.27 -8.48
C ALA A 120 -7.83 -9.82 -7.61
N THR A 121 -8.99 -9.11 -7.57
CA THR A 121 -10.14 -9.51 -6.77
C THR A 121 -10.96 -10.65 -7.39
N GLN A 122 -10.86 -10.86 -8.69
CA GLN A 122 -11.49 -11.98 -9.41
C GLN A 122 -10.61 -13.24 -9.43
N ALA A 123 -9.30 -13.10 -9.23
CA ALA A 123 -8.39 -14.22 -9.27
C ALA A 123 -8.51 -15.11 -8.01
N PRO A 124 -8.23 -16.42 -8.12
CA PRO A 124 -8.16 -17.31 -6.97
C PRO A 124 -7.17 -16.78 -5.91
N GLY A 125 -7.56 -16.83 -4.64
CA GLY A 125 -6.73 -16.36 -3.54
C GLY A 125 -6.74 -14.84 -3.33
N ALA A 126 -7.73 -14.13 -3.87
CA ALA A 126 -7.94 -12.71 -3.62
C ALA A 126 -7.92 -12.38 -2.12
N THR A 127 -7.06 -11.45 -1.73
CA THR A 127 -6.84 -11.09 -0.34
C THR A 127 -7.72 -9.93 0.10
N TRP A 128 -7.85 -9.72 1.41
CA TRP A 128 -8.48 -8.52 1.93
C TRP A 128 -7.77 -7.23 1.48
N ARG A 129 -6.45 -7.31 1.23
CA ARG A 129 -5.67 -6.16 0.74
C ARG A 129 -6.05 -5.77 -0.68
N ALA A 130 -6.25 -6.75 -1.56
CA ALA A 130 -6.72 -6.50 -2.93
C ALA A 130 -8.10 -5.80 -2.92
N TRP A 131 -9.03 -6.30 -2.11
CA TRP A 131 -10.34 -5.69 -1.95
C TRP A 131 -10.29 -4.30 -1.33
N ASN A 132 -9.46 -4.10 -0.31
CA ASN A 132 -9.24 -2.78 0.31
C ASN A 132 -8.63 -1.77 -0.67
N ALA A 133 -7.64 -2.18 -1.46
CA ALA A 133 -7.06 -1.33 -2.50
C ALA A 133 -8.07 -1.03 -3.63
N ARG A 134 -8.92 -2.01 -4.00
CA ARG A 134 -10.01 -1.79 -4.96
C ARG A 134 -11.01 -0.76 -4.46
N GLY A 135 -11.34 -0.79 -3.16
CA GLY A 135 -12.15 0.25 -2.52
C GLY A 135 -11.53 1.63 -2.65
N ALA A 136 -10.24 1.77 -2.35
CA ALA A 136 -9.52 3.03 -2.49
C ALA A 136 -9.47 3.52 -3.95
N ALA A 137 -9.30 2.61 -4.92
CA ALA A 137 -9.35 2.96 -6.34
C ALA A 137 -10.74 3.44 -6.81
N ALA A 138 -11.79 2.92 -6.20
CA ALA A 138 -13.17 3.36 -6.43
C ALA A 138 -13.42 4.74 -5.79
N ASP A 139 -12.92 4.98 -4.57
CA ASP A 139 -12.97 6.29 -3.89
C ASP A 139 -12.28 7.39 -4.73
N ASP A 140 -11.09 7.11 -5.26
CA ASP A 140 -10.35 8.06 -6.13
C ASP A 140 -11.17 8.48 -7.37
N GLN A 141 -12.17 7.69 -7.76
CA GLN A 141 -13.07 7.96 -8.88
C GLN A 141 -14.49 8.33 -8.43
N SER A 142 -14.69 8.57 -7.14
CA SER A 142 -15.99 8.89 -6.54
C SER A 142 -17.07 7.83 -6.80
N ARG A 143 -16.68 6.57 -7.04
CA ARG A 143 -17.58 5.42 -7.25
C ARG A 143 -17.91 4.77 -5.91
N TRP A 144 -18.72 5.49 -5.13
CA TRP A 144 -18.94 5.23 -3.71
C TRP A 144 -19.55 3.86 -3.40
N GLU A 145 -20.52 3.42 -4.20
CA GLU A 145 -21.16 2.12 -4.03
C GLU A 145 -20.19 0.96 -4.26
N GLU A 146 -19.29 1.12 -5.25
CA GLU A 146 -18.24 0.14 -5.50
C GLU A 146 -17.19 0.12 -4.39
N ALA A 147 -16.85 1.30 -3.86
CA ALA A 147 -15.94 1.42 -2.72
C ALA A 147 -16.52 0.72 -1.49
N ASP A 148 -17.80 0.98 -1.16
CA ASP A 148 -18.49 0.36 -0.02
C ASP A 148 -18.52 -1.17 -0.16
N ALA A 149 -18.88 -1.68 -1.34
CA ALA A 149 -18.90 -3.12 -1.61
C ALA A 149 -17.51 -3.76 -1.45
N ALA A 150 -16.48 -3.09 -1.95
CA ALA A 150 -15.09 -3.57 -1.87
C ALA A 150 -14.59 -3.58 -0.42
N TYR A 151 -14.80 -2.50 0.33
CA TYR A 151 -14.42 -2.45 1.75
C TYR A 151 -15.20 -3.44 2.61
N LEU A 152 -16.48 -3.64 2.33
CA LEU A 152 -17.28 -4.67 3.00
C LEU A 152 -16.67 -6.06 2.77
N ARG A 153 -16.28 -6.36 1.53
CA ARG A 153 -15.63 -7.63 1.20
C ARG A 153 -14.27 -7.78 1.89
N ALA A 154 -13.47 -6.73 1.93
CA ALA A 154 -12.22 -6.71 2.65
C ALA A 154 -12.41 -7.00 4.16
N ALA A 155 -13.40 -6.35 4.78
CA ALA A 155 -13.74 -6.56 6.19
C ALA A 155 -14.29 -7.96 6.49
N GLN A 156 -14.96 -8.61 5.54
CA GLN A 156 -15.38 -10.02 5.68
C GLN A 156 -14.19 -10.98 5.66
N LEU A 157 -13.16 -10.68 4.87
CA LEU A 157 -11.95 -11.51 4.78
C LEU A 157 -11.00 -11.30 5.97
N ASP A 158 -10.93 -10.09 6.49
CA ASP A 158 -10.18 -9.75 7.71
C ASP A 158 -10.96 -8.74 8.57
N PRO A 159 -11.81 -9.23 9.49
CA PRO A 159 -12.61 -8.36 10.37
C PRO A 159 -11.79 -7.50 11.33
N ASN A 160 -10.53 -7.91 11.59
CA ASN A 160 -9.61 -7.23 12.50
C ASN A 160 -8.56 -6.38 11.77
N SER A 161 -8.81 -6.01 10.53
CA SER A 161 -7.94 -5.11 9.80
C SER A 161 -8.19 -3.65 10.18
N ALA A 162 -7.29 -3.06 10.95
CA ALA A 162 -7.31 -1.62 11.23
C ALA A 162 -7.19 -0.78 9.96
N ALA A 163 -6.47 -1.28 8.95
CA ALA A 163 -6.31 -0.59 7.67
C ALA A 163 -7.63 -0.49 6.90
N VAL A 164 -8.42 -1.55 6.88
CA VAL A 164 -9.76 -1.54 6.24
C VAL A 164 -10.68 -0.56 6.96
N ALA A 165 -10.75 -0.62 8.29
CA ALA A 165 -11.57 0.29 9.07
C ALA A 165 -11.15 1.77 8.89
N ASN A 166 -9.83 2.03 8.84
CA ASN A 166 -9.31 3.37 8.53
C ASN A 166 -9.70 3.85 7.13
N ASN A 167 -9.61 3.00 6.12
CA ASN A 167 -9.97 3.38 4.75
C ASN A 167 -11.49 3.58 4.60
N GLN A 168 -12.30 2.78 5.27
CA GLN A 168 -13.75 3.04 5.39
C GLN A 168 -14.02 4.41 5.99
N GLY A 169 -13.34 4.75 7.10
CA GLY A 169 -13.45 6.07 7.71
C GLY A 169 -13.07 7.19 6.73
N TRP A 170 -12.00 6.98 5.98
CA TRP A 170 -11.56 7.96 4.99
C TRP A 170 -12.56 8.12 3.84
N SER A 171 -13.09 7.02 3.32
CA SER A 171 -14.17 7.04 2.33
C SER A 171 -15.40 7.81 2.81
N MET A 172 -15.78 7.66 4.09
CA MET A 172 -16.86 8.44 4.71
C MET A 172 -16.51 9.93 4.83
N MET A 173 -15.25 10.26 5.17
CA MET A 173 -14.75 11.65 5.21
C MET A 173 -14.91 12.33 3.85
N LEU A 174 -14.50 11.68 2.76
CA LEU A 174 -14.62 12.21 1.39
C LEU A 174 -16.06 12.51 0.99
N ARG A 175 -17.02 11.84 1.60
CA ARG A 175 -18.47 12.02 1.35
C ARG A 175 -19.15 12.97 2.33
N GLY A 176 -18.42 13.55 3.29
CA GLY A 176 -18.97 14.42 4.33
C GLY A 176 -19.80 13.67 5.40
N ARG A 177 -19.63 12.34 5.52
CA ARG A 177 -20.28 11.51 6.53
C ARG A 177 -19.42 11.44 7.79
N TRP A 178 -19.26 12.60 8.45
CA TRP A 178 -18.28 12.81 9.52
C TRP A 178 -18.48 11.89 10.72
N ALA A 179 -19.71 11.69 11.15
CA ALA A 179 -20.01 10.81 12.28
C ALA A 179 -19.68 9.34 11.98
N ASP A 180 -20.00 8.88 10.76
CA ASP A 180 -19.68 7.52 10.31
C ASP A 180 -18.17 7.33 10.15
N ALA A 181 -17.49 8.37 9.65
CA ALA A 181 -16.03 8.39 9.55
C ALA A 181 -15.38 8.26 10.91
N LEU A 182 -15.83 9.07 11.89
CA LEU A 182 -15.33 9.01 13.26
C LEU A 182 -15.50 7.62 13.87
N ALA A 183 -16.68 7.02 13.72
CA ALA A 183 -16.94 5.67 14.21
C ALA A 183 -15.99 4.62 13.58
N SER A 184 -15.73 4.75 12.26
CA SER A 184 -14.82 3.87 11.54
C SER A 184 -13.36 4.03 11.99
N PHE A 185 -12.89 5.26 12.22
CA PHE A 185 -11.55 5.52 12.76
C PHE A 185 -11.42 5.06 14.22
N GLU A 186 -12.45 5.20 15.05
CA GLU A 186 -12.46 4.69 16.43
C GLU A 186 -12.36 3.16 16.44
N ARG A 187 -13.06 2.49 15.52
CA ARG A 187 -12.88 1.04 15.30
C ARG A 187 -11.46 0.71 14.88
N ALA A 188 -10.86 1.42 13.93
CA ALA A 188 -9.48 1.21 13.54
C ALA A 188 -8.52 1.37 14.73
N ASN A 189 -8.75 2.39 15.57
CA ASN A 189 -7.95 2.68 16.76
C ASN A 189 -8.07 1.58 17.84
N SER A 190 -9.25 0.99 18.00
CA SER A 190 -9.44 -0.13 18.94
C SER A 190 -8.69 -1.40 18.49
N ILE A 191 -8.49 -1.58 17.17
CA ILE A 191 -7.76 -2.72 16.62
C ILE A 191 -6.25 -2.46 16.67
N ASN A 192 -5.79 -1.29 16.20
CA ASN A 192 -4.38 -0.91 16.19
C ASN A 192 -4.21 0.61 16.31
N SER A 193 -3.99 1.09 17.51
CA SER A 193 -3.76 2.52 17.78
C SER A 193 -2.47 3.10 17.20
N ARG A 194 -1.53 2.24 16.75
CA ARG A 194 -0.26 2.64 16.14
C ARG A 194 -0.31 2.69 14.61
N LEU A 195 -1.50 2.51 14.01
CA LEU A 195 -1.63 2.63 12.56
C LEU A 195 -1.17 4.04 12.12
N PRO A 196 -0.27 4.15 11.14
CA PRO A 196 0.20 5.45 10.66
C PRO A 196 -0.95 6.38 10.27
N ARG A 197 -0.86 7.67 10.61
CA ARG A 197 -1.85 8.73 10.32
C ARG A 197 -3.20 8.57 11.01
N LEU A 198 -3.50 7.47 11.70
CA LEU A 198 -4.81 7.25 12.33
C LEU A 198 -5.15 8.32 13.37
N ALA A 199 -4.17 8.75 14.18
CA ALA A 199 -4.38 9.79 15.17
C ALA A 199 -4.84 11.10 14.49
N ASN A 200 -4.19 11.49 13.40
CA ASN A 200 -4.58 12.68 12.63
C ASN A 200 -5.96 12.51 11.99
N ASN A 201 -6.29 11.33 11.48
CA ASN A 201 -7.59 11.04 10.89
C ASN A 201 -8.71 11.15 11.94
N LEU A 202 -8.47 10.64 13.16
CA LEU A 202 -9.40 10.78 14.29
C LEU A 202 -9.61 12.24 14.68
N GLU A 203 -8.53 13.02 14.78
CA GLU A 203 -8.60 14.44 15.12
C GLU A 203 -9.38 15.20 14.05
N LEU A 204 -9.09 14.95 12.77
CA LEU A 204 -9.80 15.57 11.66
C LEU A 204 -11.29 15.23 11.66
N ALA A 205 -11.66 13.96 11.87
CA ALA A 205 -13.05 13.55 11.94
C ALA A 205 -13.79 14.19 13.14
N ARG A 206 -13.15 14.25 14.30
CA ARG A 206 -13.71 14.95 15.49
C ARG A 206 -13.91 16.43 15.23
N ALA A 207 -12.92 17.08 14.62
CA ALA A 207 -13.03 18.49 14.24
C ALA A 207 -14.17 18.74 13.25
N ALA A 208 -14.32 17.85 12.25
CA ALA A 208 -15.38 17.95 11.26
C ALA A 208 -16.78 17.76 11.87
N VAL A 209 -16.94 16.80 12.79
CA VAL A 209 -18.18 16.60 13.54
C VAL A 209 -18.50 17.83 14.40
N ALA A 210 -17.50 18.36 15.11
CA ALA A 210 -17.71 19.52 15.99
C ALA A 210 -17.92 20.82 15.21
N ALA A 211 -17.35 20.94 14.03
CA ALA A 211 -17.37 22.16 13.21
C ALA A 211 -18.56 22.23 12.24
N GLU A 212 -19.35 21.17 12.15
CA GLU A 212 -20.48 21.12 11.21
C GLU A 212 -20.08 21.52 9.77
N LEU A 213 -19.02 20.92 9.24
CA LEU A 213 -18.55 21.24 7.89
C LEU A 213 -19.64 20.93 6.85
N PRO A 214 -19.62 21.61 5.68
CA PRO A 214 -20.60 21.36 4.63
C PRO A 214 -20.50 19.91 4.15
N ALA A 215 -21.62 19.18 4.16
CA ALA A 215 -21.70 17.83 3.61
C ALA A 215 -21.61 17.89 2.08
N ARG A 216 -21.07 16.81 1.48
CA ARG A 216 -21.03 16.65 0.03
C ARG A 216 -22.44 16.44 -0.51
N THR A 217 -22.79 17.13 -1.60
CA THR A 217 -24.07 16.94 -2.26
C THR A 217 -24.03 15.77 -3.26
N ALA A 218 -25.17 15.10 -3.49
CA ALA A 218 -25.24 14.00 -4.45
C ALA A 218 -24.81 14.48 -5.86
N GLY A 219 -23.88 13.74 -6.49
CA GLY A 219 -23.34 14.07 -7.81
C GLY A 219 -22.28 15.18 -7.81
N GLU A 220 -21.91 15.73 -6.66
CA GLU A 220 -20.88 16.76 -6.57
C GLU A 220 -19.48 16.16 -6.78
N GLY A 221 -18.73 16.69 -7.76
CA GLY A 221 -17.34 16.29 -8.01
C GLY A 221 -16.38 16.80 -6.93
N ASP A 222 -15.19 16.17 -6.83
CA ASP A 222 -14.18 16.50 -5.83
C ASP A 222 -13.76 17.96 -5.86
N GLU A 223 -13.68 18.54 -7.06
CA GLU A 223 -13.29 19.94 -7.23
C GLU A 223 -14.34 20.90 -6.65
N ALA A 224 -15.61 20.69 -6.97
CA ALA A 224 -16.70 21.55 -6.48
C ALA A 224 -16.80 21.44 -4.94
N TYR A 225 -16.66 20.26 -4.41
CA TYR A 225 -16.68 20.02 -2.98
C TYR A 225 -15.46 20.64 -2.27
N ALA A 226 -14.24 20.53 -2.86
CA ALA A 226 -13.05 21.17 -2.32
C ALA A 226 -13.16 22.70 -2.30
N ILE A 227 -13.80 23.30 -3.31
CA ILE A 227 -14.10 24.75 -3.32
C ILE A 227 -14.98 25.11 -2.12
N ARG A 228 -16.09 24.41 -1.91
CA ARG A 228 -17.02 24.67 -0.81
C ARG A 228 -16.37 24.51 0.56
N LEU A 229 -15.52 23.49 0.72
CA LEU A 229 -14.74 23.29 1.94
C LEU A 229 -13.73 24.43 2.16
N ASN A 230 -13.00 24.83 1.11
CA ASN A 230 -12.09 25.96 1.19
C ASN A 230 -12.83 27.26 1.57
N ASP A 231 -13.99 27.53 0.96
CA ASP A 231 -14.77 28.72 1.24
C ASP A 231 -15.33 28.69 2.67
N ALA A 232 -15.79 27.52 3.14
CA ALA A 232 -16.20 27.36 4.54
C ALA A 232 -15.05 27.59 5.50
N GLY A 233 -13.83 27.16 5.14
CA GLY A 233 -12.61 27.43 5.91
C GLY A 233 -12.27 28.92 5.97
N VAL A 234 -12.38 29.64 4.83
CA VAL A 234 -12.15 31.10 4.78
C VAL A 234 -13.16 31.84 5.66
N VAL A 235 -14.46 31.50 5.57
CA VAL A 235 -15.51 32.10 6.41
C VAL A 235 -15.25 31.82 7.88
N ALA A 236 -14.91 30.59 8.24
CA ALA A 236 -14.59 30.20 9.62
C ALA A 236 -13.36 30.96 10.15
N ALA A 237 -12.32 31.09 9.35
CA ALA A 237 -11.13 31.87 9.71
C ALA A 237 -11.46 33.35 9.96
N ALA A 238 -12.29 33.95 9.09
CA ALA A 238 -12.72 35.34 9.24
C ALA A 238 -13.60 35.57 10.47
N SER A 239 -14.36 34.56 10.92
CA SER A 239 -15.17 34.61 12.14
C SER A 239 -14.41 34.21 13.42
N GLY A 240 -13.12 33.87 13.31
CA GLY A 240 -12.30 33.44 14.45
C GLY A 240 -12.46 31.98 14.85
N ASP A 241 -13.28 31.21 14.13
CA ASP A 241 -13.44 29.76 14.34
C ASP A 241 -12.28 28.99 13.69
N ARG A 242 -11.15 29.03 14.37
CA ARG A 242 -9.91 28.43 13.91
C ARG A 242 -10.04 26.92 13.68
N LYS A 243 -10.73 26.21 14.59
CA LYS A 243 -10.89 24.74 14.48
C LYS A 243 -11.66 24.35 13.23
N ARG A 244 -12.75 25.07 12.95
CA ARG A 244 -13.55 24.87 11.74
C ARG A 244 -12.74 25.21 10.49
N ALA A 245 -11.98 26.29 10.50
CA ALA A 245 -11.12 26.68 9.39
C ALA A 245 -10.06 25.60 9.09
N GLU A 246 -9.36 25.13 10.12
CA GLU A 246 -8.36 24.07 10.00
C GLU A 246 -8.95 22.77 9.45
N ALA A 247 -10.10 22.33 10.00
CA ALA A 247 -10.79 21.13 9.52
C ALA A 247 -11.23 21.26 8.06
N ALA A 248 -11.78 22.41 7.67
CA ALA A 248 -12.26 22.66 6.31
C ALA A 248 -11.11 22.68 5.29
N PHE A 249 -10.02 23.38 5.59
CA PHE A 249 -8.85 23.42 4.69
C PHE A 249 -8.17 22.04 4.58
N ALA A 250 -8.00 21.32 5.69
CA ALA A 250 -7.42 20.01 5.69
C ALA A 250 -8.22 19.04 4.82
N GLN A 251 -9.55 19.05 4.94
CA GLN A 251 -10.44 18.23 4.11
C GLN A 251 -10.34 18.60 2.62
N ALA A 252 -10.32 19.90 2.30
CA ALA A 252 -10.16 20.38 0.92
C ALA A 252 -8.83 19.91 0.29
N ILE A 253 -7.75 19.90 1.07
CA ILE A 253 -6.44 19.42 0.65
C ILE A 253 -6.47 17.94 0.30
N GLU A 254 -7.13 17.12 1.12
CA GLU A 254 -7.16 15.66 0.94
C GLU A 254 -7.94 15.22 -0.31
N LEU A 255 -8.83 16.03 -0.82
CA LEU A 255 -9.53 15.77 -2.09
C LEU A 255 -8.59 15.82 -3.30
N ARG A 256 -7.34 16.27 -3.13
CA ARG A 256 -6.30 16.35 -4.18
C ARG A 256 -6.78 16.98 -5.49
N SER A 257 -7.73 17.92 -5.40
CA SER A 257 -8.23 18.69 -6.53
C SER A 257 -7.23 19.79 -6.91
N ARG A 258 -7.47 20.48 -8.02
CA ARG A 258 -6.68 21.68 -8.38
C ARG A 258 -6.74 22.81 -7.33
N TRP A 259 -7.60 22.71 -6.34
CA TRP A 259 -7.72 23.62 -5.21
C TRP A 259 -6.82 23.27 -4.03
N TYR A 260 -6.08 22.19 -4.14
CA TYR A 260 -5.11 21.75 -3.15
C TYR A 260 -4.16 22.88 -2.72
N ASP A 261 -3.52 23.56 -3.67
CA ASP A 261 -2.55 24.62 -3.38
C ASP A 261 -3.19 25.81 -2.65
N ARG A 262 -4.42 26.19 -3.04
CA ARG A 262 -5.14 27.28 -2.41
C ARG A 262 -5.52 26.93 -0.96
N ALA A 263 -6.08 25.77 -0.72
CA ALA A 263 -6.43 25.31 0.61
C ALA A 263 -5.18 25.18 1.50
N ALA A 264 -4.08 24.66 0.97
CA ALA A 264 -2.80 24.55 1.65
C ALA A 264 -2.23 25.92 2.03
N ALA A 265 -2.30 26.91 1.10
CA ALA A 265 -1.88 28.29 1.36
C ALA A 265 -2.72 28.95 2.48
N ASN A 266 -4.05 28.75 2.45
CA ASN A 266 -4.95 29.26 3.46
C ASN A 266 -4.69 28.64 4.85
N LEU A 267 -4.47 27.31 4.90
CA LEU A 267 -4.11 26.62 6.13
C LEU A 267 -2.78 27.12 6.70
N ALA A 268 -1.77 27.33 5.83
CA ALA A 268 -0.49 27.88 6.24
C ALA A 268 -0.60 29.34 6.71
N ALA A 269 -1.48 30.14 6.10
CA ALA A 269 -1.74 31.50 6.53
C ALA A 269 -2.40 31.55 7.93
N LEU A 270 -3.31 30.61 8.21
CA LEU A 270 -3.96 30.48 9.50
C LEU A 270 -2.95 30.17 10.62
N GLY A 271 -1.91 29.38 10.32
CA GLY A 271 -0.82 29.08 11.25
C GLY A 271 0.09 30.27 11.56
N ARG A 272 0.17 31.26 10.66
CA ARG A 272 1.00 32.47 10.83
C ARG A 272 0.31 33.64 11.56
N ALA A 273 -0.99 33.55 11.69
CA ALA A 273 -1.79 34.59 12.35
C ALA A 273 -1.81 34.45 13.90
N GLN A 274 -0.78 33.81 14.46
CA GLN A 274 -0.45 33.82 15.88
C GLN A 274 0.57 34.92 16.14
#